data_10d91c764e27d8d73ea0c0b6dd28b885
#
_entry.id   10d91c764e27d8d73ea0c0b6dd28b885
#
_cell.length_a   1.000
_cell.length_b   1.000
_cell.length_c   1.000
_cell.angle_alpha   90.00
_cell.angle_beta   90.00
_cell.angle_gamma   90.00
#
_symmetry.space_group_name_H-M   'P 1'
#
loop_
_entity.id
_entity.type
_entity.pdbx_description
1 polymer ?
#
loop_
_entity_poly.entity_id
_entity_poly.type
_entity_poly.pdbx_seq_one_letter_code
_entity_poly.pdbx_strand_id
1 'polypeptide(L)'
;KFAEVEGLKDYLKYYAEDIINNVEVVLEQEEDDFTPGLFSRIPSRYQTNVIVSHKPNAGAPVIFEDFPTHYNLLGHVEQLTQHGTITTDFTLIRPGTLHKANGGFLMLEAEQLLEQPYAWQGLKRALKSGQLKLSSLEHMLTLTGSISIEPEAIPLNLKVVLLAEPEIYYEILEVEPELGSVFKIRADFTDTLQRNEVNEQAYMQLIADYVQADKLLPFDRSALSAPVSYTHLRAHET
;
A
#
# COMPACT_ATOMS: atom_id res chain seq x y z
N LYS A 1 -27.07 3.10 8.14
CA LYS A 1 -25.83 2.47 7.63
C LYS A 1 -24.68 2.44 8.65
N PHE A 2 -24.63 3.39 9.59
CA PHE A 2 -23.55 3.49 10.59
C PHE A 2 -23.90 2.89 11.96
N ALA A 3 -25.13 2.45 12.14
CA ALA A 3 -25.63 1.96 13.44
C ALA A 3 -25.01 0.61 13.88
N GLU A 4 -24.35 -0.07 12.97
CA GLU A 4 -23.77 -1.41 13.18
C GLU A 4 -22.25 -1.37 13.43
N VAL A 5 -21.63 -0.17 13.37
CA VAL A 5 -20.21 -0.02 13.67
C VAL A 5 -20.04 0.05 15.18
N GLU A 6 -19.38 -0.95 15.73
CA GLU A 6 -19.06 -1.03 17.15
C GLU A 6 -18.24 0.22 17.58
N GLY A 7 -18.57 0.80 18.70
CA GLY A 7 -17.93 2.02 19.21
C GLY A 7 -18.37 3.35 18.60
N LEU A 8 -18.99 3.37 17.40
CA LEU A 8 -19.39 4.64 16.77
C LEU A 8 -20.48 5.38 17.56
N LYS A 9 -21.40 4.65 18.18
CA LYS A 9 -22.48 5.25 19.02
C LYS A 9 -21.87 5.93 20.24
N ASP A 10 -20.94 5.27 20.87
CA ASP A 10 -20.26 5.80 22.06
C ASP A 10 -19.40 7.00 21.69
N TYR A 11 -18.67 6.92 20.59
CA TYR A 11 -17.92 8.05 20.04
C TYR A 11 -18.82 9.27 19.77
N LEU A 12 -19.94 9.10 19.08
CA LEU A 12 -20.87 10.19 18.79
C LEU A 12 -21.50 10.79 20.06
N LYS A 13 -21.74 9.96 21.07
CA LYS A 13 -22.24 10.42 22.36
C LYS A 13 -21.22 11.28 23.09
N TYR A 14 -19.95 10.78 23.20
CA TYR A 14 -18.85 11.54 23.80
C TYR A 14 -18.57 12.84 23.04
N TYR A 15 -18.63 12.77 21.71
CA TYR A 15 -18.45 13.93 20.84
C TYR A 15 -19.51 15.00 21.09
N ALA A 16 -20.78 14.62 21.22
CA ALA A 16 -21.86 15.53 21.51
C ALA A 16 -21.75 16.13 22.93
N GLU A 17 -21.42 15.31 23.93
CA GLU A 17 -21.19 15.76 25.31
C GLU A 17 -20.00 16.73 25.39
N ASP A 18 -18.90 16.46 24.68
CA ASP A 18 -17.73 17.32 24.66
C ASP A 18 -18.04 18.69 24.01
N ILE A 19 -18.78 18.71 22.89
CA ILE A 19 -19.23 19.96 22.26
C ILE A 19 -20.09 20.79 23.21
N ILE A 20 -21.03 20.16 23.91
CA ILE A 20 -21.91 20.86 24.84
C ILE A 20 -21.12 21.46 25.99
N ASN A 21 -20.16 20.69 26.54
CA ASN A 21 -19.34 21.13 27.68
C ASN A 21 -18.31 22.21 27.31
N ASN A 22 -17.94 22.30 26.04
CA ASN A 22 -16.90 23.22 25.53
C ASN A 22 -17.45 24.19 24.48
N VAL A 23 -18.74 24.45 24.48
CA VAL A 23 -19.39 25.32 23.49
C VAL A 23 -18.79 26.71 23.43
N GLU A 24 -18.34 27.26 24.57
CA GLU A 24 -17.67 28.55 24.65
C GLU A 24 -16.38 28.57 23.82
N VAL A 25 -15.55 27.53 23.89
CA VAL A 25 -14.31 27.40 23.10
C VAL A 25 -14.58 27.36 21.62
N VAL A 26 -15.72 26.80 21.20
CA VAL A 26 -16.13 26.76 19.80
C VAL A 26 -16.64 28.12 19.32
N LEU A 27 -17.27 28.87 20.19
CA LEU A 27 -17.83 30.21 19.89
C LEU A 27 -16.81 31.34 20.01
N GLU A 28 -15.84 31.24 20.94
CA GLU A 28 -14.84 32.27 21.19
C GLU A 28 -13.74 32.37 20.12
N GLN A 29 -13.67 31.46 19.16
CA GLN A 29 -12.70 31.51 18.06
C GLN A 29 -13.06 32.54 16.97
N GLU A 30 -13.80 33.60 17.30
CA GLU A 30 -14.30 34.53 16.29
C GLU A 30 -13.34 35.64 15.87
N GLU A 31 -12.19 35.89 16.42
CA GLU A 31 -11.40 37.06 16.04
C GLU A 31 -9.88 36.86 16.02
N ASP A 32 -9.37 35.95 15.17
CA ASP A 32 -7.99 36.13 14.68
C ASP A 32 -7.97 36.14 13.15
N ASP A 33 -7.92 37.34 12.64
CA ASP A 33 -8.26 37.76 11.26
C ASP A 33 -7.12 37.53 10.25
N PHE A 34 -6.27 36.51 10.40
CA PHE A 34 -5.10 36.39 9.50
C PHE A 34 -4.69 34.99 9.01
N THR A 35 -5.64 34.05 8.86
CA THR A 35 -5.32 32.80 8.14
C THR A 35 -6.39 32.47 7.10
N PRO A 36 -6.05 32.48 5.80
CA PRO A 36 -6.98 32.09 4.74
C PRO A 36 -7.11 30.57 4.70
N GLY A 37 -8.14 30.02 5.36
CA GLY A 37 -8.48 28.60 5.26
C GLY A 37 -9.72 28.28 6.09
N LEU A 38 -10.79 27.92 5.41
CA LEU A 38 -12.10 27.58 5.99
C LEU A 38 -12.05 26.45 7.04
N PHE A 39 -10.91 25.75 7.15
CA PHE A 39 -10.70 24.60 8.05
C PHE A 39 -10.07 24.98 9.40
N SER A 40 -9.68 26.25 9.60
CA SER A 40 -9.02 26.71 10.84
C SER A 40 -9.94 26.90 12.04
N ARG A 41 -11.28 26.79 11.85
CA ARG A 41 -12.27 27.10 12.90
C ARG A 41 -12.71 25.92 13.76
N ILE A 42 -12.36 24.69 13.37
CA ILE A 42 -12.76 23.50 14.12
C ILE A 42 -11.57 22.99 14.92
N PRO A 43 -11.66 22.90 16.25
CA PRO A 43 -10.61 22.32 17.08
C PRO A 43 -10.16 20.96 16.53
N SER A 44 -8.86 20.67 16.57
CA SER A 44 -8.26 19.46 15.99
C SER A 44 -8.95 18.19 16.47
N ARG A 45 -9.40 18.15 17.73
CA ARG A 45 -10.12 17.01 18.33
C ARG A 45 -11.46 16.69 17.66
N TYR A 46 -12.05 17.63 16.91
CA TYR A 46 -13.29 17.42 16.16
C TYR A 46 -13.05 17.14 14.67
N GLN A 47 -11.80 17.16 14.23
CA GLN A 47 -11.46 16.81 12.87
C GLN A 47 -11.47 15.29 12.69
N THR A 48 -11.70 14.86 11.47
CA THR A 48 -11.64 13.44 11.08
C THR A 48 -10.46 13.22 10.15
N ASN A 49 -9.63 12.22 10.44
CA ASN A 49 -8.60 11.78 9.52
C ASN A 49 -9.09 10.55 8.76
N VAL A 50 -9.41 10.73 7.48
CA VAL A 50 -9.83 9.63 6.61
C VAL A 50 -8.59 8.93 6.06
N ILE A 51 -8.22 7.81 6.66
CA ILE A 51 -7.02 7.06 6.30
C ILE A 51 -7.14 6.45 4.89
N VAL A 52 -8.28 5.83 4.57
CA VAL A 52 -8.55 5.21 3.26
C VAL A 52 -9.97 5.51 2.83
N SER A 53 -10.13 5.84 1.55
CA SER A 53 -11.45 6.01 0.93
C SER A 53 -11.45 5.33 -0.44
N HIS A 54 -12.39 4.42 -0.64
CA HIS A 54 -12.64 3.80 -1.94
C HIS A 54 -13.87 4.42 -2.60
N LYS A 55 -13.83 4.55 -3.92
CA LYS A 55 -15.00 5.05 -4.66
C LYS A 55 -16.16 4.07 -4.54
N PRO A 56 -17.40 4.55 -4.38
CA PRO A 56 -18.57 3.69 -4.46
C PRO A 56 -18.57 2.92 -5.79
N ASN A 57 -18.83 1.61 -5.73
CA ASN A 57 -18.83 0.70 -6.89
C ASN A 57 -17.44 0.47 -7.54
N ALA A 58 -16.35 0.87 -6.92
CA ALA A 58 -15.03 0.37 -7.30
C ALA A 58 -14.95 -1.13 -6.98
N GLY A 59 -14.30 -1.89 -7.84
CA GLY A 59 -13.93 -3.28 -7.55
C GLY A 59 -12.95 -3.38 -6.38
N ALA A 60 -12.52 -4.60 -6.06
CA ALA A 60 -11.46 -4.81 -5.09
C ALA A 60 -10.20 -4.02 -5.49
N PRO A 61 -9.55 -3.30 -4.58
CA PRO A 61 -8.35 -2.55 -4.90
C PRO A 61 -7.23 -3.48 -5.33
N VAL A 62 -6.51 -3.12 -6.38
CA VAL A 62 -5.28 -3.78 -6.82
C VAL A 62 -4.19 -2.73 -6.82
N ILE A 63 -3.22 -2.90 -5.94
CA ILE A 63 -2.15 -1.93 -5.75
C ILE A 63 -0.81 -2.62 -6.01
N PHE A 64 0.01 -2.01 -6.85
CA PHE A 64 1.42 -2.33 -7.02
C PHE A 64 2.23 -1.31 -6.22
N GLU A 65 3.11 -1.80 -5.34
CA GLU A 65 4.02 -0.96 -4.57
C GLU A 65 5.44 -1.22 -5.04
N ASP A 66 6.01 -0.25 -5.68
CA ASP A 66 7.34 -0.28 -6.29
C ASP A 66 8.48 0.05 -5.30
N PHE A 67 8.16 0.70 -4.19
CA PHE A 67 9.14 1.03 -3.16
C PHE A 67 8.65 0.63 -1.75
N PRO A 68 8.64 -0.68 -1.43
CA PRO A 68 7.98 -1.24 -0.26
C PRO A 68 8.76 -1.04 1.05
N THR A 69 9.03 0.20 1.45
CA THR A 69 9.62 0.49 2.75
C THR A 69 8.66 0.12 3.88
N HIS A 70 9.16 -0.01 5.10
CA HIS A 70 8.33 -0.25 6.28
C HIS A 70 7.20 0.80 6.40
N TYR A 71 7.51 2.08 6.19
CA TYR A 71 6.54 3.17 6.25
C TYR A 71 5.52 3.11 5.10
N ASN A 72 5.97 2.82 3.89
CA ASN A 72 5.08 2.73 2.75
C ASN A 72 4.12 1.54 2.86
N LEU A 73 4.55 0.42 3.43
CA LEU A 73 3.70 -0.75 3.61
C LEU A 73 2.74 -0.61 4.79
N LEU A 74 3.27 -0.34 5.99
CA LEU A 74 2.50 -0.39 7.23
C LEU A 74 1.91 0.95 7.62
N GLY A 75 2.38 2.04 7.01
CA GLY A 75 2.04 3.39 7.43
C GLY A 75 2.85 3.84 8.65
N HIS A 76 2.67 5.09 9.01
CA HIS A 76 3.38 5.71 10.14
C HIS A 76 2.58 6.88 10.71
N VAL A 77 3.03 7.37 11.84
CA VAL A 77 2.53 8.61 12.44
C VAL A 77 3.60 9.67 12.29
N GLU A 78 3.27 10.76 11.60
CA GLU A 78 4.17 11.91 11.47
C GLU A 78 4.32 12.62 12.82
N GLN A 79 5.46 13.27 13.01
CA GLN A 79 5.75 14.06 14.18
C GLN A 79 5.97 15.52 13.78
N LEU A 80 5.36 16.44 14.52
CA LEU A 80 5.57 17.86 14.35
C LEU A 80 6.49 18.39 15.46
N THR A 81 7.51 19.15 15.08
CA THR A 81 8.34 19.86 16.04
C THR A 81 7.87 21.30 16.14
N GLN A 82 7.29 21.65 17.28
CA GLN A 82 6.88 23.02 17.57
C GLN A 82 7.65 23.53 18.80
N HIS A 83 8.36 24.65 18.65
CA HIS A 83 9.13 25.27 19.72
C HIS A 83 10.09 24.30 20.45
N GLY A 84 10.67 23.34 19.72
CA GLY A 84 11.60 22.36 20.30
C GLY A 84 10.90 21.16 21.00
N THR A 85 9.58 21.12 21.02
CA THR A 85 8.80 19.98 21.53
C THR A 85 8.27 19.17 20.40
N ILE A 86 8.45 17.84 20.47
CA ILE A 86 7.88 16.90 19.50
C ILE A 86 6.45 16.58 19.92
N THR A 87 5.51 16.87 19.04
CA THR A 87 4.09 16.56 19.23
C THR A 87 3.59 15.65 18.13
N THR A 88 2.63 14.79 18.45
CA THR A 88 1.94 13.96 17.49
C THR A 88 0.43 14.00 17.76
N ASP A 89 -0.35 13.79 16.73
CA ASP A 89 -1.81 13.89 16.75
C ASP A 89 -2.37 12.82 15.79
N PHE A 90 -3.61 12.39 15.99
CA PHE A 90 -4.27 11.42 15.12
C PHE A 90 -4.42 11.89 13.66
N THR A 91 -4.42 13.21 13.41
CA THR A 91 -4.47 13.78 12.05
C THR A 91 -3.17 13.55 11.28
N LEU A 92 -2.09 13.22 11.99
CA LEU A 92 -0.76 12.94 11.43
C LEU A 92 -0.56 11.45 11.08
N ILE A 93 -1.57 10.62 11.25
CA ILE A 93 -1.53 9.23 10.85
C ILE A 93 -1.55 9.13 9.32
N ARG A 94 -0.55 8.47 8.75
CA ARG A 94 -0.42 8.21 7.31
C ARG A 94 -0.60 6.72 7.03
N PRO A 95 -1.54 6.36 6.15
CA PRO A 95 -1.76 4.97 5.81
C PRO A 95 -0.65 4.44 4.90
N GLY A 96 -0.28 3.19 5.12
CA GLY A 96 0.53 2.43 4.16
C GLY A 96 -0.31 1.73 3.09
N THR A 97 0.37 1.06 2.16
CA THR A 97 -0.28 0.34 1.07
C THR A 97 -1.09 -0.87 1.54
N LEU A 98 -0.73 -1.47 2.68
CA LEU A 98 -1.55 -2.52 3.32
C LEU A 98 -2.94 -2.00 3.71
N HIS A 99 -3.05 -0.74 4.16
CA HIS A 99 -4.34 -0.11 4.44
C HIS A 99 -5.13 0.13 3.14
N LYS A 100 -4.45 0.70 2.13
CA LYS A 100 -5.07 1.06 0.84
C LYS A 100 -5.54 -0.17 0.06
N ALA A 101 -4.79 -1.28 0.15
CA ALA A 101 -5.07 -2.53 -0.55
C ALA A 101 -6.01 -3.48 0.24
N ASN A 102 -6.38 -3.12 1.48
CA ASN A 102 -7.23 -3.98 2.32
C ASN A 102 -8.58 -4.24 1.65
N GLY A 103 -9.01 -5.49 1.61
CA GLY A 103 -10.15 -5.96 0.84
C GLY A 103 -9.83 -6.32 -0.61
N GLY A 104 -8.55 -6.29 -1.02
CA GLY A 104 -8.12 -6.53 -2.39
C GLY A 104 -6.78 -7.22 -2.52
N PHE A 105 -5.93 -6.71 -3.40
CA PHE A 105 -4.66 -7.30 -3.79
C PHE A 105 -3.53 -6.28 -3.66
N LEU A 106 -2.41 -6.73 -3.10
CA LEU A 106 -1.15 -5.99 -3.07
C LEU A 106 -0.09 -6.80 -3.84
N MET A 107 0.53 -6.17 -4.82
CA MET A 107 1.61 -6.74 -5.62
C MET A 107 2.93 -6.08 -5.21
N LEU A 108 3.95 -6.90 -4.98
CA LEU A 108 5.27 -6.48 -4.52
C LEU A 108 6.35 -7.22 -5.29
N GLU A 109 7.43 -6.56 -5.62
CA GLU A 109 8.66 -7.20 -6.05
C GLU A 109 9.44 -7.71 -4.83
N ALA A 110 9.77 -9.00 -4.83
CA ALA A 110 10.40 -9.63 -3.68
C ALA A 110 11.80 -9.06 -3.39
N GLU A 111 12.59 -8.81 -4.43
CA GLU A 111 13.92 -8.22 -4.29
C GLU A 111 13.86 -6.87 -3.58
N GLN A 112 13.04 -5.97 -4.09
CA GLN A 112 12.88 -4.63 -3.50
C GLN A 112 12.37 -4.69 -2.06
N LEU A 113 11.46 -5.63 -1.77
CA LEU A 113 10.94 -5.82 -0.41
C LEU A 113 12.04 -6.31 0.55
N LEU A 114 12.90 -7.23 0.10
CA LEU A 114 13.98 -7.79 0.92
C LEU A 114 15.12 -6.80 1.17
N GLU A 115 15.37 -5.90 0.24
CA GLU A 115 16.35 -4.83 0.40
C GLU A 115 15.93 -3.80 1.47
N GLN A 116 14.63 -3.70 1.77
CA GLN A 116 14.13 -2.72 2.72
C GLN A 116 14.18 -3.23 4.17
N PRO A 117 14.90 -2.53 5.06
CA PRO A 117 14.99 -2.92 6.45
C PRO A 117 13.60 -2.99 7.10
N TYR A 118 13.34 -4.04 7.86
CA TYR A 118 12.11 -4.26 8.63
C TYR A 118 10.81 -4.39 7.82
N ALA A 119 10.81 -4.10 6.52
CA ALA A 119 9.63 -4.17 5.66
C ALA A 119 9.09 -5.61 5.58
N TRP A 120 9.96 -6.56 5.25
CA TRP A 120 9.64 -7.99 5.20
C TRP A 120 9.10 -8.52 6.53
N GLN A 121 9.77 -8.15 7.64
CA GLN A 121 9.34 -8.58 8.98
C GLN A 121 7.97 -7.99 9.35
N GLY A 122 7.74 -6.73 9.02
CA GLY A 122 6.46 -6.06 9.23
C GLY A 122 5.33 -6.70 8.44
N LEU A 123 5.56 -6.98 7.14
CA LEU A 123 4.61 -7.67 6.28
C LEU A 123 4.25 -9.06 6.81
N LYS A 124 5.26 -9.89 7.15
CA LYS A 124 5.03 -11.23 7.73
C LYS A 124 4.19 -11.17 8.99
N ARG A 125 4.49 -10.22 9.89
CA ARG A 125 3.75 -10.04 11.14
C ARG A 125 2.28 -9.70 10.86
N ALA A 126 2.03 -8.77 9.95
CA ALA A 126 0.67 -8.36 9.57
C ALA A 126 -0.11 -9.53 8.96
N LEU A 127 0.49 -10.29 8.05
CA LEU A 127 -0.15 -11.44 7.41
C LEU A 127 -0.42 -12.60 8.39
N LYS A 128 0.52 -12.90 9.30
CA LYS A 128 0.35 -13.96 10.31
C LYS A 128 -0.70 -13.60 11.36
N SER A 129 -0.73 -12.35 11.79
CA SER A 129 -1.71 -11.90 12.80
C SER A 129 -3.10 -11.66 12.21
N GLY A 130 -3.21 -11.47 10.89
CA GLY A 130 -4.45 -11.03 10.25
C GLY A 130 -4.89 -9.63 10.71
N GLN A 131 -3.98 -8.85 11.24
CA GLN A 131 -4.23 -7.51 11.77
C GLN A 131 -3.15 -6.54 11.32
N LEU A 132 -3.56 -5.35 10.97
CA LEU A 132 -2.70 -4.25 10.62
C LEU A 132 -2.58 -3.31 11.83
N LYS A 133 -1.37 -3.21 12.37
CA LYS A 133 -1.02 -2.30 13.47
C LYS A 133 -0.08 -1.25 12.93
N LEU A 134 -0.42 0.01 13.17
CA LEU A 134 0.51 1.11 13.01
C LEU A 134 1.49 1.05 14.18
N SER A 135 2.66 0.46 13.96
CA SER A 135 3.75 0.50 14.92
C SER A 135 4.82 1.46 14.44
N SER A 136 5.23 2.40 15.27
CA SER A 136 6.36 3.23 14.93
C SER A 136 7.64 2.38 14.89
N LEU A 137 8.45 2.60 13.86
CA LEU A 137 9.75 1.93 13.73
C LEU A 137 10.65 2.22 14.94
N GLU A 138 10.52 3.42 15.50
CA GLU A 138 11.20 3.89 16.70
C GLU A 138 10.87 3.01 17.93
N HIS A 139 9.63 2.58 18.05
CA HIS A 139 9.22 1.64 19.12
C HIS A 139 9.83 0.24 18.91
N MET A 140 9.95 -0.19 17.65
CA MET A 140 10.61 -1.46 17.34
C MET A 140 12.12 -1.42 17.59
N LEU A 141 12.73 -0.25 17.42
CA LEU A 141 14.16 -0.03 17.64
C LEU A 141 14.51 0.32 19.09
N THR A 142 13.53 0.29 19.99
CA THR A 142 13.71 0.64 21.42
C THR A 142 14.31 2.02 21.66
N LEU A 143 14.09 2.96 20.74
CA LEU A 143 14.46 4.35 20.92
C LEU A 143 13.48 4.97 21.93
N THR A 144 13.88 4.96 23.18
CA THR A 144 13.12 5.50 24.31
C THR A 144 12.96 7.01 24.19
N GLY A 145 11.72 7.47 24.26
CA GLY A 145 11.41 8.90 24.44
C GLY A 145 10.45 9.52 23.44
N SER A 146 9.98 8.80 22.43
CA SER A 146 8.95 9.31 21.54
C SER A 146 7.55 9.03 22.10
N ILE A 147 6.73 10.07 22.23
CA ILE A 147 5.30 9.92 22.47
C ILE A 147 4.70 9.45 21.13
N SER A 148 4.25 8.20 21.07
CA SER A 148 3.59 7.65 19.90
C SER A 148 2.13 7.37 20.20
N ILE A 149 1.24 7.73 19.28
CA ILE A 149 -0.16 7.30 19.31
C ILE A 149 -0.20 5.91 18.70
N GLU A 150 -0.78 4.95 19.43
CA GLU A 150 -1.04 3.61 18.92
C GLU A 150 -2.53 3.45 18.61
N PRO A 151 -2.93 3.58 17.34
CA PRO A 151 -4.31 3.34 16.92
C PRO A 151 -4.69 1.87 17.10
N GLU A 152 -5.99 1.59 17.24
CA GLU A 152 -6.50 0.23 17.24
C GLU A 152 -6.11 -0.53 15.98
N ALA A 153 -5.86 -1.83 16.14
CA ALA A 153 -5.52 -2.70 15.03
C ALA A 153 -6.71 -2.87 14.08
N ILE A 154 -6.44 -2.81 12.79
CA ILE A 154 -7.45 -2.99 11.74
C ILE A 154 -7.39 -4.44 11.24
N PRO A 155 -8.52 -5.15 11.14
CA PRO A 155 -8.55 -6.48 10.53
C PRO A 155 -8.03 -6.44 9.09
N LEU A 156 -7.10 -7.35 8.78
CA LEU A 156 -6.47 -7.45 7.47
C LEU A 156 -7.12 -8.55 6.63
N ASN A 157 -7.78 -8.17 5.55
CA ASN A 157 -8.31 -9.09 4.55
C ASN A 157 -7.71 -8.77 3.19
N LEU A 158 -6.53 -9.29 2.93
CA LEU A 158 -5.70 -8.91 1.79
C LEU A 158 -5.09 -10.16 1.14
N LYS A 159 -4.95 -10.14 -0.17
CA LYS A 159 -4.12 -11.08 -0.93
C LYS A 159 -2.84 -10.39 -1.37
N VAL A 160 -1.71 -10.94 -0.94
CA VAL A 160 -0.40 -10.45 -1.37
C VAL A 160 0.13 -11.34 -2.48
N VAL A 161 0.63 -10.72 -3.53
CA VAL A 161 1.30 -11.37 -4.65
C VAL A 161 2.76 -10.89 -4.64
N LEU A 162 3.68 -11.81 -4.43
CA LEU A 162 5.11 -11.55 -4.58
C LEU A 162 5.54 -11.92 -5.99
N LEU A 163 6.17 -10.99 -6.67
CA LEU A 163 6.82 -11.19 -7.96
C LEU A 163 8.30 -11.42 -7.69
N ALA A 164 8.83 -12.51 -8.18
CA ALA A 164 10.24 -12.87 -7.98
C ALA A 164 10.75 -13.70 -9.16
N GLU A 165 12.04 -13.60 -9.42
CA GLU A 165 12.72 -14.59 -10.24
C GLU A 165 12.80 -15.93 -9.48
N PRO A 166 12.88 -17.08 -10.19
CA PRO A 166 12.93 -18.39 -9.56
C PRO A 166 14.04 -18.55 -8.54
N GLU A 167 15.21 -17.97 -8.82
CA GLU A 167 16.40 -18.00 -7.95
C GLU A 167 16.10 -17.34 -6.60
N ILE A 168 15.50 -16.15 -6.61
CA ILE A 168 15.14 -15.40 -5.41
C ILE A 168 14.12 -16.17 -4.55
N TYR A 169 13.17 -16.84 -5.19
CA TYR A 169 12.22 -17.67 -4.47
C TYR A 169 12.90 -18.78 -3.66
N TYR A 170 13.89 -19.47 -4.27
CA TYR A 170 14.61 -20.55 -3.57
C TYR A 170 15.52 -20.00 -2.48
N GLU A 171 16.20 -18.87 -2.70
CA GLU A 171 17.01 -18.21 -1.68
C GLU A 171 16.16 -17.80 -0.45
N ILE A 172 15.00 -17.21 -0.69
CA ILE A 172 14.08 -16.86 0.41
C ILE A 172 13.64 -18.12 1.16
N LEU A 173 13.35 -19.21 0.44
CA LEU A 173 12.87 -20.46 1.06
C LEU A 173 13.94 -21.11 1.94
N GLU A 174 15.22 -20.99 1.59
CA GLU A 174 16.36 -21.49 2.39
C GLU A 174 16.52 -20.70 3.69
N VAL A 175 16.38 -19.36 3.62
CA VAL A 175 16.53 -18.47 4.77
C VAL A 175 15.27 -18.46 5.64
N GLU A 176 14.11 -18.60 5.01
CA GLU A 176 12.79 -18.48 5.63
C GLU A 176 11.90 -19.68 5.29
N PRO A 177 12.09 -20.83 5.95
CA PRO A 177 11.28 -22.04 5.68
C PRO A 177 9.77 -21.85 5.89
N GLU A 178 9.38 -20.83 6.66
CA GLU A 178 7.99 -20.50 6.93
C GLU A 178 7.28 -19.79 5.75
N LEU A 179 8.01 -19.42 4.69
CA LEU A 179 7.46 -18.73 3.53
C LEU A 179 6.23 -19.48 2.97
N GLY A 180 6.33 -20.80 2.81
CA GLY A 180 5.25 -21.65 2.31
C GLY A 180 3.99 -21.66 3.18
N SER A 181 4.08 -21.28 4.46
CA SER A 181 2.93 -21.16 5.34
C SER A 181 2.14 -19.86 5.09
N VAL A 182 2.81 -18.82 4.66
CA VAL A 182 2.24 -17.50 4.36
C VAL A 182 1.83 -17.41 2.91
N PHE A 183 2.72 -17.82 1.98
CA PHE A 183 2.49 -17.85 0.53
C PHE A 183 2.27 -19.29 0.06
N LYS A 184 1.01 -19.70 0.03
CA LYS A 184 0.61 -21.10 -0.20
C LYS A 184 0.53 -21.48 -1.69
N ILE A 185 0.48 -20.50 -2.57
CA ILE A 185 0.32 -20.70 -4.01
C ILE A 185 1.56 -20.17 -4.71
N ARG A 186 2.15 -21.02 -5.53
CA ARG A 186 3.22 -20.66 -6.45
C ARG A 186 2.69 -20.77 -7.87
N ALA A 187 2.94 -19.77 -8.69
CA ALA A 187 2.65 -19.76 -10.10
C ALA A 187 3.95 -19.53 -10.88
N ASP A 188 4.41 -20.56 -11.55
CA ASP A 188 5.63 -20.48 -12.36
C ASP A 188 5.27 -20.05 -13.78
N PHE A 189 6.01 -19.06 -14.28
CA PHE A 189 5.96 -18.66 -15.68
C PHE A 189 7.20 -19.18 -16.38
N THR A 190 7.01 -19.68 -17.60
CA THR A 190 8.12 -20.07 -18.44
C THR A 190 8.67 -18.85 -19.18
N ASP A 191 9.98 -18.75 -19.27
CA ASP A 191 10.72 -17.72 -19.99
C ASP A 191 10.74 -17.98 -21.51
N THR A 192 10.34 -19.18 -21.92
CA THR A 192 10.38 -19.62 -23.31
C THR A 192 8.98 -19.99 -23.81
N LEU A 193 8.65 -19.52 -25.00
CA LEU A 193 7.46 -19.89 -25.73
C LEU A 193 7.80 -20.80 -26.92
N GLN A 194 7.12 -21.94 -27.06
CA GLN A 194 7.27 -22.77 -28.24
C GLN A 194 6.81 -22.01 -29.48
N ARG A 195 7.64 -22.04 -30.53
CA ARG A 195 7.29 -21.43 -31.81
C ARG A 195 6.28 -22.30 -32.55
N ASN A 196 5.04 -21.85 -32.61
CA ASN A 196 3.96 -22.43 -33.35
C ASN A 196 3.04 -21.31 -33.87
N GLU A 197 2.17 -21.62 -34.83
CA GLU A 197 1.29 -20.64 -35.48
C GLU A 197 0.41 -19.88 -34.47
N VAL A 198 -0.04 -20.53 -33.42
CA VAL A 198 -0.89 -19.90 -32.39
C VAL A 198 -0.10 -18.85 -31.60
N ASN A 199 1.10 -19.19 -31.16
CA ASN A 199 1.97 -18.28 -30.40
C ASN A 199 2.50 -17.15 -31.28
N GLU A 200 2.79 -17.40 -32.54
CA GLU A 200 3.18 -16.35 -33.51
C GLU A 200 2.03 -15.34 -33.71
N GLN A 201 0.80 -15.82 -33.86
CA GLN A 201 -0.37 -14.94 -33.97
C GLN A 201 -0.60 -14.14 -32.69
N ALA A 202 -0.50 -14.79 -31.52
CA ALA A 202 -0.64 -14.11 -30.23
C ALA A 202 0.44 -13.02 -30.03
N TYR A 203 1.68 -13.29 -30.44
CA TYR A 203 2.77 -12.34 -30.36
C TYR A 203 2.56 -11.15 -31.31
N MET A 204 2.08 -11.40 -32.54
CA MET A 204 1.74 -10.31 -33.46
C MET A 204 0.59 -9.46 -32.92
N GLN A 205 -0.40 -10.06 -32.29
CA GLN A 205 -1.50 -9.33 -31.65
C GLN A 205 -0.98 -8.46 -30.51
N LEU A 206 -0.10 -8.98 -29.66
CA LEU A 206 0.53 -8.24 -28.57
C LEU A 206 1.27 -7.00 -29.08
N ILE A 207 2.06 -7.15 -30.15
CA ILE A 207 2.75 -6.01 -30.79
C ILE A 207 1.73 -4.97 -31.29
N ALA A 208 0.66 -5.43 -31.93
CA ALA A 208 -0.38 -4.52 -32.43
C ALA A 208 -1.06 -3.75 -31.30
N ASP A 209 -1.34 -4.42 -30.18
CA ASP A 209 -1.94 -3.79 -29.00
C ASP A 209 -1.01 -2.73 -28.39
N TYR A 210 0.31 -2.99 -28.29
CA TYR A 210 1.28 -1.98 -27.85
C TYR A 210 1.36 -0.79 -28.80
N VAL A 211 1.42 -1.05 -30.11
CA VAL A 211 1.45 0.02 -31.12
C VAL A 211 0.22 0.92 -31.00
N GLN A 212 -0.95 0.32 -30.75
CA GLN A 212 -2.19 1.07 -30.61
C GLN A 212 -2.22 1.86 -29.28
N ALA A 213 -1.79 1.24 -28.18
CA ALA A 213 -1.79 1.86 -26.85
C ALA A 213 -0.86 3.09 -26.82
N ASP A 214 0.34 2.96 -27.39
CA ASP A 214 1.36 4.02 -27.41
C ASP A 214 1.25 4.94 -28.63
N LYS A 215 0.24 4.75 -29.49
CA LYS A 215 0.00 5.53 -30.71
C LYS A 215 1.22 5.58 -31.64
N LEU A 216 1.93 4.47 -31.75
CA LEU A 216 3.09 4.33 -32.61
C LEU A 216 2.69 4.12 -34.08
N LEU A 217 3.66 4.26 -34.98
CA LEU A 217 3.44 3.91 -36.39
C LEU A 217 3.28 2.39 -36.53
N PRO A 218 2.34 1.91 -37.34
CA PRO A 218 2.10 0.49 -37.55
C PRO A 218 3.32 -0.18 -38.23
N PHE A 219 3.63 -1.38 -37.80
CA PHE A 219 4.62 -2.22 -38.48
C PHE A 219 4.03 -2.80 -39.77
N ASP A 220 4.82 -2.91 -40.81
CA ASP A 220 4.46 -3.68 -41.98
C ASP A 220 4.65 -5.19 -41.75
N ARG A 221 4.17 -6.02 -42.66
CA ARG A 221 4.22 -7.47 -42.54
C ARG A 221 5.66 -8.01 -42.51
N SER A 222 6.60 -7.37 -43.20
CA SER A 222 8.01 -7.77 -43.21
C SER A 222 8.70 -7.40 -41.90
N ALA A 223 8.40 -6.24 -41.35
CA ALA A 223 8.92 -5.79 -40.07
C ALA A 223 8.42 -6.68 -38.90
N LEU A 224 7.20 -7.20 -38.96
CA LEU A 224 6.66 -8.11 -37.94
C LEU A 224 7.36 -9.48 -37.93
N SER A 225 7.87 -9.93 -39.07
CA SER A 225 8.61 -11.21 -39.12
C SER A 225 10.03 -11.15 -38.52
N ALA A 226 10.64 -9.98 -38.48
CA ALA A 226 11.99 -9.78 -37.99
C ALA A 226 12.10 -9.90 -36.45
N PRO A 227 11.24 -9.27 -35.61
CA PRO A 227 11.31 -9.46 -34.15
C PRO A 227 11.13 -10.88 -33.70
N VAL A 228 10.20 -11.64 -34.33
CA VAL A 228 9.95 -13.04 -34.03
C VAL A 228 11.19 -13.92 -34.30
N SER A 229 11.98 -13.59 -35.33
CA SER A 229 13.23 -14.29 -35.63
C SER A 229 14.39 -13.86 -34.72
N TYR A 230 14.44 -12.57 -34.35
CA TYR A 230 15.58 -12.00 -33.63
C TYR A 230 15.56 -12.30 -32.12
N THR A 231 14.39 -12.33 -31.49
CA THR A 231 14.26 -12.72 -30.07
C THR A 231 14.70 -14.15 -29.82
N HIS A 232 14.59 -15.04 -30.85
CA HIS A 232 15.02 -16.42 -30.74
C HIS A 232 16.56 -16.59 -30.87
N LEU A 233 17.23 -15.67 -31.56
CA LEU A 233 18.69 -15.73 -31.73
C LEU A 233 19.48 -15.22 -30.51
N ARG A 234 18.95 -14.27 -29.75
CA ARG A 234 19.60 -13.75 -28.53
C ARG A 234 19.48 -14.65 -27.32
N ALA A 235 18.48 -15.47 -27.23
CA ALA A 235 18.33 -16.45 -26.13
C ALA A 235 19.37 -17.57 -26.15
N HIS A 236 20.15 -17.69 -27.23
CA HIS A 236 21.22 -18.67 -27.37
C HIS A 236 22.63 -18.08 -27.28
N GLU A 237 22.82 -16.77 -27.10
CA GLU A 237 24.11 -16.10 -27.05
C GLU A 237 24.51 -15.55 -25.66
N THR A 238 23.75 -15.82 -24.63
CA THR A 238 24.10 -15.55 -23.20
C THR A 238 24.11 -16.91 -22.44
#